data_9b39ca95a795d14e3d9c73850087493f
#
_entry.id   9b39ca95a795d14e3d9c73850087493f
#
_cell.length_a   1.000
_cell.length_b   1.000
_cell.length_c   1.000
_cell.angle_alpha   90.00
_cell.angle_beta   90.00
_cell.angle_gamma   90.00
#
_symmetry.space_group_name_H-M   'P 1'
#
loop_
_entity.id
_entity.type
_entity.pdbx_description
1 polymer ?
#
loop_
_entity_poly.entity_id
_entity_poly.type
_entity_poly.pdbx_seq_one_letter_code
_entity_poly.pdbx_strand_id
1 'polypeptide(L)'
;SHIDVLWDKGYTGKRVKVGIVDTGILASDITKIKKNIVCGHNFSLDGSGRNNITSSTYHGFAVASLVLSVAPKAKLVIAKVLDDKGMGDPKRTAQGIRYCINKKCDIINCSIAGPMDNDLEDAINEAYSKGIIVVAATGNDGRNMLLYPASYLNCLSVGSINKSLEVSPFSNYNVFMTMVAPGEDIIFDINGEKIKDSGTSFSAPLVSGALALLREKLKEELGRKPEYSELYNELIKNCVIINNIDRIKQGHGYLDFSAKG
;
A
#
# COMPACT_ATOMS: atom_id res chain seq x y z
N SER A 1 -0.60 15.81 -4.52
CA SER A 1 -1.12 15.27 -3.24
C SER A 1 -0.94 16.23 -2.06
N HIS A 2 -0.05 17.22 -2.17
CA HIS A 2 0.23 18.23 -1.12
C HIS A 2 0.30 17.61 0.29
N ILE A 3 1.06 16.54 0.41
CA ILE A 3 1.24 15.79 1.67
C ILE A 3 1.99 16.64 2.73
N ASP A 4 2.77 17.61 2.27
CA ASP A 4 3.45 18.65 3.05
C ASP A 4 2.50 19.34 4.03
N VAL A 5 1.24 19.57 3.66
CA VAL A 5 0.21 20.13 4.58
C VAL A 5 0.06 19.32 5.87
N LEU A 6 0.17 17.99 5.80
CA LEU A 6 0.12 17.13 6.98
C LEU A 6 1.47 17.13 7.74
N TRP A 7 2.58 17.19 7.03
CA TRP A 7 3.91 17.30 7.66
C TRP A 7 4.09 18.61 8.41
N ASP A 8 3.64 19.74 7.87
CA ASP A 8 3.68 21.05 8.51
C ASP A 8 2.86 21.08 9.82
N LYS A 9 1.82 20.24 9.92
CA LYS A 9 1.06 20.00 11.13
C LYS A 9 1.73 19.00 12.09
N GLY A 10 2.89 18.46 11.73
CA GLY A 10 3.68 17.55 12.56
C GLY A 10 3.37 16.06 12.38
N TYR A 11 2.43 15.67 11.51
CA TYR A 11 2.07 14.28 11.27
C TYR A 11 3.12 13.59 10.40
N THR A 12 3.66 12.49 10.87
CA THR A 12 4.78 11.76 10.25
C THR A 12 4.59 10.24 10.24
N GLY A 13 3.41 9.75 10.60
CA GLY A 13 3.10 8.33 10.79
C GLY A 13 3.60 7.77 12.11
N LYS A 14 3.87 8.61 13.11
CA LYS A 14 4.38 8.20 14.42
C LYS A 14 3.38 7.29 15.13
N ARG A 15 3.90 6.16 15.67
CA ARG A 15 3.11 5.13 16.36
C ARG A 15 2.09 4.41 15.48
N VAL A 16 2.21 4.50 14.14
CA VAL A 16 1.42 3.73 13.17
C VAL A 16 2.25 2.57 12.65
N LYS A 17 1.66 1.39 12.56
CA LYS A 17 2.27 0.20 11.97
C LYS A 17 1.65 -0.08 10.60
N VAL A 18 2.50 -0.21 9.60
CA VAL A 18 2.11 -0.60 8.23
C VAL A 18 2.69 -1.97 7.92
N GLY A 19 1.83 -2.92 7.59
CA GLY A 19 2.23 -4.22 7.06
C GLY A 19 2.61 -4.08 5.59
N ILE A 20 3.74 -4.67 5.20
CA ILE A 20 4.18 -4.77 3.81
C ILE A 20 4.13 -6.24 3.41
N VAL A 21 3.15 -6.59 2.58
CA VAL A 21 2.94 -7.95 2.06
C VAL A 21 3.47 -7.98 0.63
N ASP A 22 4.70 -8.53 0.43
CA ASP A 22 5.46 -8.37 -0.82
C ASP A 22 6.60 -9.40 -0.94
N THR A 23 7.62 -9.13 -1.76
CA THR A 23 8.83 -9.96 -2.00
C THR A 23 9.84 -9.95 -0.83
N GLY A 24 9.59 -9.18 0.22
CA GLY A 24 10.58 -8.89 1.26
C GLY A 24 11.40 -7.63 0.92
N ILE A 25 12.53 -7.43 1.61
CA ILE A 25 13.34 -6.22 1.51
C ILE A 25 14.67 -6.53 0.83
N LEU A 26 15.06 -5.74 -0.16
CA LEU A 26 16.34 -5.90 -0.84
C LEU A 26 17.49 -5.94 0.17
N ALA A 27 18.30 -6.99 0.10
CA ALA A 27 19.33 -7.29 1.11
C ALA A 27 20.38 -6.16 1.22
N SER A 28 20.78 -5.56 0.10
CA SER A 28 21.76 -4.47 0.06
C SER A 28 21.24 -3.15 0.67
N ASP A 29 19.94 -2.90 0.58
CA ASP A 29 19.33 -1.63 0.97
C ASP A 29 18.54 -1.69 2.29
N ILE A 30 18.45 -2.86 2.91
CA ILE A 30 17.69 -3.05 4.17
C ILE A 30 18.15 -2.09 5.27
N THR A 31 19.42 -1.73 5.30
CA THR A 31 19.98 -0.80 6.28
C THR A 31 19.40 0.59 6.20
N LYS A 32 18.96 1.05 5.01
CA LYS A 32 18.33 2.35 4.78
C LYS A 32 17.01 2.52 5.57
N ILE A 33 16.27 1.42 5.75
CA ILE A 33 14.96 1.42 6.42
C ILE A 33 14.90 0.57 7.69
N LYS A 34 16.00 -0.04 8.10
CA LYS A 34 16.08 -0.97 9.24
C LYS A 34 15.48 -0.41 10.53
N LYS A 35 15.68 0.89 10.81
CA LYS A 35 15.13 1.57 12.01
C LYS A 35 13.60 1.62 12.05
N ASN A 36 12.96 1.46 10.90
CA ASN A 36 11.51 1.45 10.77
C ASN A 36 10.94 0.02 10.86
N ILE A 37 11.71 -1.02 10.52
CA ILE A 37 11.27 -2.42 10.58
C ILE A 37 11.22 -2.88 12.04
N VAL A 38 10.06 -3.36 12.48
CA VAL A 38 9.87 -3.87 13.83
C VAL A 38 9.91 -5.39 13.92
N CYS A 39 9.45 -6.08 12.88
CA CYS A 39 9.52 -7.52 12.74
C CYS A 39 9.16 -7.94 11.30
N GLY A 40 9.36 -9.21 10.99
CA GLY A 40 8.90 -9.78 9.73
C GLY A 40 8.90 -11.29 9.76
N HIS A 41 8.32 -11.87 8.70
CA HIS A 41 8.25 -13.32 8.51
C HIS A 41 8.24 -13.66 7.02
N ASN A 42 8.84 -14.78 6.66
CA ASN A 42 8.90 -15.29 5.31
C ASN A 42 7.92 -16.45 5.14
N PHE A 43 6.94 -16.26 4.28
CA PHE A 43 5.94 -17.23 3.84
C PHE A 43 6.23 -17.75 2.43
N SER A 44 7.15 -17.14 1.70
CA SER A 44 7.59 -17.64 0.40
C SER A 44 8.34 -18.96 0.58
N LEU A 45 8.11 -19.93 -0.26
CA LEU A 45 8.81 -21.23 -0.19
C LEU A 45 10.17 -21.18 -0.93
N ASP A 46 10.91 -20.08 -0.76
CA ASP A 46 12.21 -19.87 -1.41
C ASP A 46 13.39 -20.60 -0.77
N GLY A 47 13.13 -21.36 0.29
CA GLY A 47 14.14 -22.15 1.03
C GLY A 47 15.03 -21.32 1.96
N SER A 48 14.89 -20.00 2.02
CA SER A 48 15.77 -19.13 2.82
C SER A 48 15.45 -19.08 4.32
N GLY A 49 14.38 -19.76 4.76
CA GLY A 49 13.95 -19.86 6.14
C GLY A 49 12.97 -18.77 6.58
N ARG A 50 12.16 -19.11 7.60
CA ARG A 50 11.01 -18.29 8.04
C ARG A 50 11.37 -16.90 8.58
N ASN A 51 12.59 -16.70 9.05
CA ASN A 51 13.02 -15.41 9.59
C ASN A 51 13.75 -14.54 8.57
N ASN A 52 13.99 -15.06 7.37
CA ASN A 52 14.66 -14.30 6.32
C ASN A 52 13.63 -13.45 5.57
N ILE A 53 13.61 -12.18 5.86
CA ILE A 53 12.77 -11.18 5.18
C ILE A 53 13.47 -10.47 4.03
N THR A 54 14.70 -10.89 3.69
CA THR A 54 15.44 -10.26 2.58
C THR A 54 15.07 -10.87 1.24
N SER A 55 15.35 -10.13 0.19
CA SER A 55 15.12 -10.49 -1.20
C SER A 55 16.30 -10.05 -2.06
N SER A 56 16.50 -10.67 -3.20
CA SER A 56 17.41 -10.21 -4.25
C SER A 56 16.75 -9.20 -5.21
N THR A 57 15.42 -9.09 -5.17
CA THR A 57 14.67 -8.09 -5.96
C THR A 57 14.33 -6.86 -5.12
N TYR A 58 14.27 -5.70 -5.78
CA TYR A 58 14.05 -4.41 -5.11
C TYR A 58 12.56 -4.11 -4.84
N HIS A 59 11.60 -4.86 -5.38
CA HIS A 59 10.17 -4.49 -5.39
C HIS A 59 9.63 -4.20 -3.99
N GLY A 60 9.74 -5.13 -3.05
CA GLY A 60 9.25 -4.91 -1.68
C GLY A 60 10.01 -3.80 -0.93
N PHE A 61 11.30 -3.57 -1.24
CA PHE A 61 12.04 -2.43 -0.71
C PHE A 61 11.51 -1.10 -1.28
N ALA A 62 11.24 -1.04 -2.60
CA ALA A 62 10.65 0.13 -3.24
C ALA A 62 9.29 0.48 -2.64
N VAL A 63 8.42 -0.53 -2.48
CA VAL A 63 7.10 -0.39 -1.83
C VAL A 63 7.24 0.14 -0.39
N ALA A 64 8.11 -0.46 0.42
CA ALA A 64 8.37 -0.01 1.79
C ALA A 64 8.91 1.43 1.84
N SER A 65 9.82 1.77 0.92
CA SER A 65 10.42 3.11 0.81
C SER A 65 9.38 4.17 0.42
N LEU A 66 8.42 3.85 -0.44
CA LEU A 66 7.33 4.75 -0.80
C LEU A 66 6.39 5.01 0.38
N VAL A 67 6.06 4.00 1.18
CA VAL A 67 5.32 4.23 2.44
C VAL A 67 6.09 5.20 3.34
N LEU A 68 7.40 5.00 3.50
CA LEU A 68 8.23 5.83 4.36
C LEU A 68 8.52 7.23 3.77
N SER A 69 8.48 7.40 2.45
CA SER A 69 8.59 8.72 1.83
C SER A 69 7.43 9.64 2.20
N VAL A 70 6.25 9.06 2.46
CA VAL A 70 5.04 9.77 2.89
C VAL A 70 4.94 9.81 4.42
N ALA A 71 5.21 8.70 5.10
CA ALA A 71 5.08 8.55 6.55
C ALA A 71 6.42 8.11 7.18
N PRO A 72 7.41 9.03 7.32
CA PRO A 72 8.81 8.68 7.66
C PRO A 72 9.01 8.08 9.05
N LYS A 73 8.07 8.25 9.98
CA LYS A 73 8.11 7.65 11.33
C LYS A 73 7.21 6.43 11.50
N ALA A 74 6.53 5.98 10.44
CA ALA A 74 5.77 4.74 10.47
C ALA A 74 6.68 3.53 10.78
N LYS A 75 6.13 2.52 11.43
CA LYS A 75 6.79 1.25 11.71
C LYS A 75 6.31 0.21 10.71
N LEU A 76 7.23 -0.61 10.22
CA LEU A 76 6.97 -1.60 9.20
C LEU A 76 6.96 -3.01 9.78
N VAL A 77 6.00 -3.82 9.36
CA VAL A 77 5.94 -5.27 9.58
C VAL A 77 6.04 -5.93 8.21
N ILE A 78 7.08 -6.72 8.00
CA ILE A 78 7.37 -7.31 6.69
C ILE A 78 6.84 -8.73 6.61
N ALA A 79 5.94 -8.99 5.68
CA ALA A 79 5.48 -10.33 5.32
C ALA A 79 5.96 -10.65 3.90
N LYS A 80 7.04 -11.42 3.79
CA LYS A 80 7.54 -11.91 2.51
C LYS A 80 6.67 -13.07 2.07
N VAL A 81 5.82 -12.84 1.06
CA VAL A 81 4.86 -13.83 0.53
C VAL A 81 5.19 -14.22 -0.91
N LEU A 82 5.98 -13.42 -1.59
CA LEU A 82 6.49 -13.66 -2.93
C LEU A 82 7.96 -14.05 -2.88
N ASP A 83 8.39 -14.92 -3.79
CA ASP A 83 9.80 -15.22 -4.00
C ASP A 83 10.54 -14.08 -4.73
N ASP A 84 11.81 -14.27 -5.01
CA ASP A 84 12.66 -13.28 -5.68
C ASP A 84 12.33 -13.09 -7.18
N LYS A 85 11.42 -13.91 -7.74
CA LYS A 85 10.86 -13.73 -9.07
C LYS A 85 9.51 -13.02 -9.05
N GLY A 86 9.04 -12.60 -7.86
CA GLY A 86 7.72 -12.01 -7.67
C GLY A 86 6.59 -13.03 -7.73
N MET A 87 6.90 -14.33 -7.63
CA MET A 87 5.91 -15.39 -7.67
C MET A 87 5.45 -15.80 -6.29
N GLY A 88 4.15 -16.01 -6.15
CA GLY A 88 3.50 -16.47 -4.94
C GLY A 88 2.12 -17.00 -5.25
N ASP A 89 1.39 -17.36 -4.21
CA ASP A 89 0.00 -17.77 -4.33
C ASP A 89 -0.91 -17.00 -3.36
N PRO A 90 -2.22 -16.95 -3.60
CA PRO A 90 -3.17 -16.22 -2.76
C PRO A 90 -3.16 -16.69 -1.31
N LYS A 91 -2.93 -17.98 -1.03
CA LYS A 91 -2.91 -18.53 0.34
C LYS A 91 -1.73 -17.96 1.15
N ARG A 92 -0.55 -17.79 0.54
CA ARG A 92 0.58 -17.13 1.20
C ARG A 92 0.32 -15.66 1.44
N THR A 93 -0.36 -15.00 0.49
CA THR A 93 -0.81 -13.62 0.67
C THR A 93 -1.77 -13.52 1.86
N ALA A 94 -2.74 -14.43 1.98
CA ALA A 94 -3.64 -14.52 3.15
C ALA A 94 -2.86 -14.74 4.46
N GLN A 95 -1.88 -15.63 4.48
CA GLN A 95 -1.01 -15.86 5.66
C GLN A 95 -0.23 -14.59 6.04
N GLY A 96 0.30 -13.87 5.05
CA GLY A 96 0.99 -12.59 5.26
C GLY A 96 0.08 -11.52 5.85
N ILE A 97 -1.16 -11.40 5.35
CA ILE A 97 -2.16 -10.48 5.88
C ILE A 97 -2.50 -10.83 7.33
N ARG A 98 -2.80 -12.09 7.64
CA ARG A 98 -3.08 -12.55 9.03
C ARG A 98 -1.88 -12.34 9.96
N TYR A 99 -0.64 -12.51 9.45
CA TYR A 99 0.56 -12.15 10.22
C TYR A 99 0.57 -10.65 10.58
N CYS A 100 0.29 -9.78 9.63
CA CYS A 100 0.21 -8.33 9.88
C CYS A 100 -0.92 -7.98 10.86
N ILE A 101 -2.08 -8.65 10.76
CA ILE A 101 -3.18 -8.54 11.74
C ILE A 101 -2.71 -8.91 13.14
N ASN A 102 -2.05 -10.06 13.29
CA ASN A 102 -1.53 -10.56 14.57
C ASN A 102 -0.44 -9.65 15.16
N LYS A 103 0.33 -8.96 14.32
CA LYS A 103 1.31 -7.94 14.74
C LYS A 103 0.68 -6.58 15.03
N LYS A 104 -0.66 -6.49 14.96
CA LYS A 104 -1.45 -5.28 15.24
C LYS A 104 -1.04 -4.13 14.32
N CYS A 105 -0.94 -4.40 13.03
CA CYS A 105 -0.81 -3.35 12.01
C CYS A 105 -2.08 -2.51 11.98
N ASP A 106 -1.95 -1.25 11.63
CA ASP A 106 -3.06 -0.32 11.44
C ASP A 106 -3.51 -0.28 9.99
N ILE A 107 -2.57 -0.50 9.08
CA ILE A 107 -2.73 -0.52 7.63
C ILE A 107 -1.92 -1.69 7.08
N ILE A 108 -2.39 -2.32 6.01
CA ILE A 108 -1.66 -3.39 5.31
C ILE A 108 -1.59 -3.01 3.83
N ASN A 109 -0.39 -2.92 3.28
CA ASN A 109 -0.15 -2.70 1.86
C ASN A 109 0.10 -4.03 1.16
N CYS A 110 -0.69 -4.31 0.12
CA CYS A 110 -0.58 -5.45 -0.77
C CYS A 110 -0.35 -4.97 -2.21
N SER A 111 0.92 -4.73 -2.58
CA SER A 111 1.29 -4.38 -3.97
C SER A 111 1.35 -5.62 -4.85
N ILE A 112 0.29 -6.43 -4.79
CA ILE A 112 0.14 -7.75 -5.41
C ILE A 112 -1.20 -7.80 -6.14
N ALA A 113 -1.22 -8.48 -7.27
CA ALA A 113 -2.43 -8.76 -8.02
C ALA A 113 -2.42 -10.22 -8.50
N GLY A 114 -3.53 -10.92 -8.31
CA GLY A 114 -3.63 -12.35 -8.65
C GLY A 114 -5.07 -12.84 -8.78
N PRO A 115 -5.28 -14.16 -8.90
CA PRO A 115 -6.60 -14.75 -8.99
C PRO A 115 -7.39 -14.65 -7.68
N MET A 116 -8.69 -14.83 -7.77
CA MET A 116 -9.59 -14.95 -6.62
C MET A 116 -9.25 -16.19 -5.78
N ASP A 117 -9.35 -16.05 -4.46
CA ASP A 117 -9.18 -17.15 -3.51
C ASP A 117 -9.98 -16.84 -2.24
N ASN A 118 -10.73 -17.81 -1.74
CA ASN A 118 -11.63 -17.62 -0.59
C ASN A 118 -10.85 -17.37 0.71
N ASP A 119 -9.70 -18.02 0.92
CA ASP A 119 -8.88 -17.82 2.12
C ASP A 119 -8.26 -16.41 2.15
N LEU A 120 -7.94 -15.86 0.97
CA LEU A 120 -7.49 -14.48 0.82
C LEU A 120 -8.64 -13.50 1.11
N GLU A 121 -9.84 -13.76 0.62
CA GLU A 121 -11.03 -12.96 0.94
C GLU A 121 -11.34 -12.96 2.44
N ASP A 122 -11.28 -14.12 3.07
CA ASP A 122 -11.47 -14.26 4.53
C ASP A 122 -10.44 -13.46 5.32
N ALA A 123 -9.16 -13.45 4.87
CA ALA A 123 -8.12 -12.63 5.50
C ALA A 123 -8.38 -11.12 5.36
N ILE A 124 -8.89 -10.66 4.21
CA ILE A 124 -9.33 -9.28 4.00
C ILE A 124 -10.48 -8.92 4.94
N ASN A 125 -11.50 -9.79 5.02
CA ASN A 125 -12.65 -9.59 5.89
C ASN A 125 -12.25 -9.60 7.38
N GLU A 126 -11.29 -10.43 7.77
CA GLU A 126 -10.72 -10.40 9.12
C GLU A 126 -10.02 -9.07 9.42
N ALA A 127 -9.21 -8.54 8.49
CA ALA A 127 -8.58 -7.24 8.65
C ALA A 127 -9.64 -6.12 8.83
N TYR A 128 -10.65 -6.10 7.96
CA TYR A 128 -11.75 -5.15 8.02
C TYR A 128 -12.48 -5.20 9.39
N SER A 129 -12.82 -6.39 9.88
CA SER A 129 -13.52 -6.57 11.17
C SER A 129 -12.72 -6.05 12.38
N LYS A 130 -11.39 -5.92 12.23
CA LYS A 130 -10.47 -5.38 13.24
C LYS A 130 -10.13 -3.90 13.00
N GLY A 131 -10.81 -3.24 12.06
CA GLY A 131 -10.59 -1.84 11.73
C GLY A 131 -9.21 -1.59 11.10
N ILE A 132 -8.69 -2.55 10.32
CA ILE A 132 -7.44 -2.46 9.57
C ILE A 132 -7.77 -2.25 8.10
N ILE A 133 -7.23 -1.20 7.48
CA ILE A 133 -7.41 -0.97 6.04
C ILE A 133 -6.34 -1.75 5.27
N VAL A 134 -6.79 -2.62 4.37
CA VAL A 134 -5.92 -3.25 3.38
C VAL A 134 -5.96 -2.42 2.09
N VAL A 135 -4.80 -2.03 1.60
CA VAL A 135 -4.61 -1.24 0.37
C VAL A 135 -3.95 -2.14 -0.66
N ALA A 136 -4.52 -2.23 -1.84
CA ALA A 136 -4.00 -3.11 -2.89
C ALA A 136 -3.90 -2.44 -4.27
N ALA A 137 -2.92 -2.87 -5.04
CA ALA A 137 -2.70 -2.47 -6.43
C ALA A 137 -3.73 -3.15 -7.35
N THR A 138 -4.27 -2.40 -8.32
CA THR A 138 -5.28 -2.93 -9.26
C THR A 138 -4.71 -3.85 -10.35
N GLY A 139 -3.39 -3.84 -10.56
CA GLY A 139 -2.72 -4.59 -11.64
C GLY A 139 -2.38 -3.72 -12.84
N ASN A 140 -1.60 -4.29 -13.77
CA ASN A 140 -0.88 -3.52 -14.79
C ASN A 140 -1.14 -4.00 -16.23
N ASP A 141 -2.36 -4.45 -16.54
CA ASP A 141 -2.75 -4.94 -17.87
C ASP A 141 -3.45 -3.89 -18.74
N GLY A 142 -3.76 -2.71 -18.19
CA GLY A 142 -4.39 -1.60 -18.91
C GLY A 142 -5.86 -1.84 -19.29
N ARG A 143 -6.57 -2.71 -18.57
CA ARG A 143 -7.93 -3.14 -18.96
C ARG A 143 -8.90 -3.25 -17.78
N ASN A 144 -10.18 -3.38 -18.10
CA ASN A 144 -11.21 -3.70 -17.14
C ASN A 144 -11.06 -5.15 -16.70
N MET A 145 -10.49 -5.37 -15.51
CA MET A 145 -10.16 -6.69 -15.00
C MET A 145 -10.31 -6.75 -13.49
N LEU A 146 -10.84 -7.87 -13.00
CA LEU A 146 -10.90 -8.16 -11.57
C LEU A 146 -9.64 -8.93 -11.15
N LEU A 147 -8.74 -8.26 -10.46
CA LEU A 147 -7.60 -8.89 -9.81
C LEU A 147 -7.69 -8.68 -8.29
N TYR A 148 -7.20 -9.65 -7.55
CA TYR A 148 -7.34 -9.71 -6.10
C TYR A 148 -5.98 -9.58 -5.41
N PRO A 149 -5.94 -8.92 -4.23
CA PRO A 149 -7.07 -8.58 -3.34
C PRO A 149 -7.81 -7.28 -3.69
N ALA A 150 -7.36 -6.47 -4.68
CA ALA A 150 -7.94 -5.15 -4.97
C ALA A 150 -9.44 -5.17 -5.30
N SER A 151 -9.97 -6.28 -5.83
CA SER A 151 -11.39 -6.41 -6.20
C SER A 151 -12.29 -7.00 -5.10
N TYR A 152 -11.78 -7.24 -3.88
CA TYR A 152 -12.64 -7.56 -2.75
C TYR A 152 -13.27 -6.31 -2.15
N LEU A 153 -14.51 -6.44 -1.70
CA LEU A 153 -15.33 -5.31 -1.22
C LEU A 153 -14.66 -4.52 -0.08
N ASN A 154 -14.00 -5.24 0.84
CA ASN A 154 -13.36 -4.67 2.04
C ASN A 154 -11.87 -4.34 1.82
N CYS A 155 -11.44 -4.22 0.57
CA CYS A 155 -10.09 -3.83 0.19
C CYS A 155 -10.12 -2.46 -0.52
N LEU A 156 -9.18 -1.58 -0.20
CA LEU A 156 -9.03 -0.29 -0.87
C LEU A 156 -8.17 -0.48 -2.11
N SER A 157 -8.77 -0.35 -3.29
CA SER A 157 -8.08 -0.57 -4.56
C SER A 157 -7.49 0.73 -5.12
N VAL A 158 -6.23 0.67 -5.55
CA VAL A 158 -5.47 1.83 -6.02
C VAL A 158 -4.95 1.59 -7.43
N GLY A 159 -5.42 2.44 -8.37
CA GLY A 159 -4.90 2.53 -9.73
C GLY A 159 -3.76 3.55 -9.85
N SER A 160 -3.22 3.68 -11.05
CA SER A 160 -2.07 4.54 -11.34
C SER A 160 -2.44 5.74 -12.20
N ILE A 161 -1.88 6.90 -11.86
CA ILE A 161 -1.85 8.11 -12.69
C ILE A 161 -0.42 8.58 -12.89
N ASN A 162 -0.22 9.34 -13.98
CA ASN A 162 1.02 10.04 -14.28
C ASN A 162 1.06 11.47 -13.67
N LYS A 163 2.14 12.20 -13.92
CA LYS A 163 2.34 13.58 -13.44
C LYS A 163 1.34 14.59 -14.02
N SER A 164 0.74 14.29 -15.18
CA SER A 164 -0.27 15.12 -15.85
C SER A 164 -1.69 14.81 -15.36
N LEU A 165 -1.85 13.98 -14.32
CA LEU A 165 -3.12 13.48 -13.79
C LEU A 165 -3.91 12.66 -14.81
N GLU A 166 -3.25 12.00 -15.75
CA GLU A 166 -3.86 11.03 -16.67
C GLU A 166 -3.74 9.63 -16.08
N VAL A 167 -4.72 8.77 -16.31
CA VAL A 167 -4.64 7.35 -15.92
C VAL A 167 -3.53 6.69 -16.72
N SER A 168 -2.59 6.04 -16.02
CA SER A 168 -1.49 5.35 -16.67
C SER A 168 -2.01 4.26 -17.62
N PRO A 169 -1.45 4.13 -18.84
CA PRO A 169 -1.95 3.19 -19.86
C PRO A 169 -1.99 1.74 -19.38
N PHE A 170 -1.12 1.38 -18.45
CA PHE A 170 -1.06 0.03 -17.86
C PHE A 170 -2.04 -0.18 -16.69
N SER A 171 -2.60 0.89 -16.09
CA SER A 171 -3.43 0.75 -14.90
C SER A 171 -4.71 -0.05 -15.20
N ASN A 172 -4.92 -1.15 -14.48
CA ASN A 172 -6.21 -1.83 -14.49
C ASN A 172 -7.27 -0.98 -13.79
N TYR A 173 -8.52 -1.21 -14.15
CA TYR A 173 -9.68 -0.55 -13.59
C TYR A 173 -10.87 -1.52 -13.52
N ASN A 174 -11.80 -1.27 -12.63
CA ASN A 174 -13.05 -2.03 -12.50
C ASN A 174 -14.02 -1.30 -11.55
N VAL A 175 -15.18 -1.89 -11.32
CA VAL A 175 -16.25 -1.31 -10.48
C VAL A 175 -15.87 -1.17 -9.01
N PHE A 176 -14.81 -1.83 -8.55
CA PHE A 176 -14.30 -1.74 -7.18
C PHE A 176 -13.18 -0.70 -7.03
N MET A 177 -12.88 0.05 -8.08
CA MET A 177 -11.85 1.09 -8.02
C MET A 177 -12.16 2.10 -6.90
N THR A 178 -11.27 2.20 -5.91
CA THR A 178 -11.45 3.17 -4.84
C THR A 178 -10.85 4.52 -5.20
N MET A 179 -9.62 4.54 -5.70
CA MET A 179 -8.93 5.77 -6.03
C MET A 179 -7.70 5.52 -6.91
N VAL A 180 -7.06 6.61 -7.35
CA VAL A 180 -5.79 6.57 -8.07
C VAL A 180 -4.71 7.36 -7.34
N ALA A 181 -3.45 7.00 -7.57
CA ALA A 181 -2.28 7.71 -7.05
C ALA A 181 -1.13 7.67 -8.05
N PRO A 182 -0.10 8.52 -7.94
CA PRO A 182 1.07 8.47 -8.82
C PRO A 182 1.71 7.07 -8.81
N GLY A 183 1.97 6.52 -9.99
CA GLY A 183 2.60 5.20 -10.13
C GLY A 183 3.37 5.05 -11.44
N GLU A 184 3.51 6.14 -12.21
CA GLU A 184 4.26 6.16 -13.47
C GLU A 184 5.53 6.98 -13.30
N ASP A 185 6.64 6.45 -13.83
CA ASP A 185 7.95 7.11 -13.79
C ASP A 185 8.47 7.41 -12.37
N ILE A 186 8.22 6.50 -11.44
CA ILE A 186 8.67 6.64 -10.05
C ILE A 186 10.17 6.35 -9.97
N ILE A 187 10.90 7.22 -9.27
CA ILE A 187 12.36 7.11 -9.13
C ILE A 187 12.71 6.57 -7.75
N PHE A 188 13.50 5.51 -7.71
CA PHE A 188 14.02 4.88 -6.51
C PHE A 188 15.55 4.98 -6.46
N ASP A 189 16.09 5.07 -5.25
CA ASP A 189 17.53 4.89 -5.00
C ASP A 189 17.76 3.43 -4.56
N ILE A 190 18.29 2.64 -5.47
CA ILE A 190 18.62 1.23 -5.27
C ILE A 190 20.12 1.05 -5.42
N ASN A 191 20.81 0.59 -4.36
CA ASN A 191 22.28 0.44 -4.33
C ASN A 191 23.06 1.73 -4.69
N GLY A 192 22.46 2.91 -4.43
CA GLY A 192 23.06 4.19 -4.82
C GLY A 192 22.84 4.60 -6.27
N GLU A 193 22.10 3.81 -7.04
CA GLU A 193 21.70 4.11 -8.41
C GLU A 193 20.23 4.52 -8.47
N LYS A 194 19.92 5.50 -9.32
CA LYS A 194 18.53 5.91 -9.56
C LYS A 194 17.88 5.00 -10.60
N ILE A 195 16.96 4.18 -10.16
CA ILE A 195 16.12 3.33 -11.00
C ILE A 195 14.77 4.01 -11.20
N LYS A 196 14.28 4.02 -12.43
CA LYS A 196 12.95 4.52 -12.79
C LYS A 196 12.07 3.36 -13.17
N ASP A 197 10.88 3.27 -12.56
CA ASP A 197 9.93 2.20 -12.81
C ASP A 197 8.48 2.69 -12.70
N SER A 198 7.53 1.88 -13.22
CA SER A 198 6.10 2.22 -13.27
C SER A 198 5.24 1.01 -12.90
N GLY A 199 4.16 1.26 -12.15
CA GLY A 199 3.21 0.22 -11.78
C GLY A 199 2.23 0.69 -10.72
N THR A 200 1.04 0.10 -10.70
CA THR A 200 0.06 0.29 -9.62
C THR A 200 0.60 -0.16 -8.27
N SER A 201 1.62 -1.05 -8.27
CA SER A 201 2.38 -1.46 -7.08
C SER A 201 3.07 -0.29 -6.37
N PHE A 202 3.35 0.80 -7.08
CA PHE A 202 3.96 2.01 -6.52
C PHE A 202 2.92 3.06 -6.11
N SER A 203 1.71 2.99 -6.66
CA SER A 203 0.57 3.84 -6.27
C SER A 203 0.01 3.46 -4.90
N ALA A 204 -0.19 2.18 -4.64
CA ALA A 204 -0.76 1.66 -3.40
C ALA A 204 0.02 2.08 -2.14
N PRO A 205 1.37 2.01 -2.08
CA PRO A 205 2.13 2.41 -0.90
C PRO A 205 2.08 3.91 -0.60
N LEU A 206 1.91 4.76 -1.58
CA LEU A 206 1.70 6.21 -1.35
C LEU A 206 0.39 6.45 -0.59
N VAL A 207 -0.67 5.73 -0.96
CA VAL A 207 -1.96 5.78 -0.24
C VAL A 207 -1.84 5.17 1.15
N SER A 208 -1.09 4.07 1.30
CA SER A 208 -0.81 3.46 2.60
C SER A 208 -0.05 4.41 3.54
N GLY A 209 0.90 5.18 3.00
CA GLY A 209 1.60 6.24 3.73
C GLY A 209 0.68 7.38 4.14
N ALA A 210 -0.18 7.85 3.24
CA ALA A 210 -1.16 8.89 3.53
C ALA A 210 -2.15 8.46 4.63
N LEU A 211 -2.64 7.21 4.56
CA LEU A 211 -3.45 6.62 5.62
C LEU A 211 -2.72 6.59 6.97
N ALA A 212 -1.40 6.37 6.98
CA ALA A 212 -0.63 6.40 8.22
C ALA A 212 -0.57 7.79 8.84
N LEU A 213 -0.47 8.86 8.03
CA LEU A 213 -0.55 10.24 8.51
C LEU A 213 -1.96 10.56 9.04
N LEU A 214 -3.00 10.22 8.27
CA LEU A 214 -4.39 10.44 8.67
C LEU A 214 -4.75 9.66 9.95
N ARG A 215 -4.19 8.47 10.10
CA ARG A 215 -4.37 7.65 11.31
C ARG A 215 -3.77 8.31 12.55
N GLU A 216 -2.56 8.90 12.43
CA GLU A 216 -1.95 9.68 13.50
C GLU A 216 -2.81 10.90 13.84
N LYS A 217 -3.20 11.69 12.82
CA LYS A 217 -4.07 12.85 12.93
C LYS A 217 -5.36 12.53 13.69
N LEU A 218 -6.15 11.60 13.17
CA LEU A 218 -7.44 11.25 13.76
C LEU A 218 -7.30 10.71 15.19
N LYS A 219 -6.22 9.96 15.48
CA LYS A 219 -5.97 9.48 16.85
C LYS A 219 -5.74 10.62 17.83
N GLU A 220 -5.05 11.68 17.42
CA GLU A 220 -4.84 12.87 18.24
C GLU A 220 -6.15 13.65 18.42
N GLU A 221 -6.90 13.87 17.35
CA GLU A 221 -8.16 14.62 17.37
C GLU A 221 -9.25 13.92 18.18
N LEU A 222 -9.35 12.58 18.08
CA LEU A 222 -10.38 11.78 18.75
C LEU A 222 -9.98 11.33 20.17
N GLY A 223 -8.70 11.39 20.52
CA GLY A 223 -8.16 10.83 21.77
C GLY A 223 -8.23 9.29 21.87
N ARG A 224 -8.62 8.60 20.80
CA ARG A 224 -8.75 7.13 20.68
C ARG A 224 -8.32 6.64 19.30
N LYS A 225 -8.22 5.32 19.15
CA LYS A 225 -8.06 4.69 17.82
C LYS A 225 -9.26 5.04 16.94
N PRO A 226 -9.11 5.62 15.73
CA PRO A 226 -10.21 5.78 14.79
C PRO A 226 -10.71 4.41 14.32
N GLU A 227 -11.99 4.32 14.05
CA GLU A 227 -12.61 3.16 13.41
C GLU A 227 -12.27 3.12 11.91
N TYR A 228 -12.54 1.98 11.28
CA TYR A 228 -12.33 1.81 9.84
C TYR A 228 -13.03 2.91 9.03
N SER A 229 -14.32 3.13 9.30
CA SER A 229 -15.15 4.10 8.58
C SER A 229 -14.67 5.54 8.76
N GLU A 230 -14.18 5.90 9.95
CA GLU A 230 -13.66 7.25 10.22
C GLU A 230 -12.40 7.51 9.40
N LEU A 231 -11.46 6.54 9.39
CA LEU A 231 -10.22 6.66 8.63
C LEU A 231 -10.48 6.62 7.11
N TYR A 232 -11.36 5.74 6.64
CA TYR A 232 -11.76 5.65 5.25
C TYR A 232 -12.42 6.96 4.79
N ASN A 233 -13.40 7.47 5.54
CA ASN A 233 -14.12 8.70 5.19
C ASN A 233 -13.17 9.91 5.18
N GLU A 234 -12.22 9.99 6.11
CA GLU A 234 -11.23 11.07 6.10
C GLU A 234 -10.31 10.98 4.87
N LEU A 235 -9.92 9.76 4.43
CA LEU A 235 -9.18 9.57 3.18
C LEU A 235 -10.00 10.06 1.99
N ILE A 236 -11.23 9.58 1.83
CA ILE A 236 -12.09 9.91 0.67
C ILE A 236 -12.45 11.41 0.64
N LYS A 237 -12.66 12.01 1.79
CA LYS A 237 -12.92 13.45 1.92
C LYS A 237 -11.80 14.30 1.30
N ASN A 238 -10.56 13.84 1.31
CA ASN A 238 -9.41 14.51 0.72
C ASN A 238 -9.12 14.07 -0.73
N CYS A 239 -10.01 13.33 -1.36
CA CYS A 239 -9.89 12.99 -2.77
C CYS A 239 -10.49 14.08 -3.67
N VAL A 240 -9.84 14.30 -4.80
CA VAL A 240 -10.26 15.22 -5.86
C VAL A 240 -10.48 14.43 -7.14
N ILE A 241 -11.64 14.64 -7.76
CA ILE A 241 -11.98 14.00 -9.02
C ILE A 241 -11.21 14.66 -10.16
N ILE A 242 -10.63 13.82 -11.01
CA ILE A 242 -10.00 14.29 -12.25
C ILE A 242 -11.09 14.44 -13.32
N ASN A 243 -11.21 15.63 -13.87
CA ASN A 243 -12.20 15.91 -14.92
C ASN A 243 -11.90 15.06 -16.17
N ASN A 244 -12.97 14.68 -16.90
CA ASN A 244 -12.92 13.90 -18.13
C ASN A 244 -12.38 12.46 -18.00
N ILE A 245 -12.29 11.93 -16.79
CA ILE A 245 -11.97 10.52 -16.53
C ILE A 245 -13.18 9.82 -15.93
N ASP A 246 -13.54 8.67 -16.50
CA ASP A 246 -14.64 7.86 -15.97
C ASP A 246 -14.40 7.41 -14.54
N ARG A 247 -15.45 7.39 -13.72
CA ARG A 247 -15.39 6.93 -12.33
C ARG A 247 -14.84 5.52 -12.18
N ILE A 248 -15.13 4.63 -13.10
CA ILE A 248 -14.62 3.25 -13.11
C ILE A 248 -13.08 3.19 -13.18
N LYS A 249 -12.44 4.25 -13.72
CA LYS A 249 -10.98 4.34 -13.89
C LYS A 249 -10.28 5.12 -12.80
N GLN A 250 -11.01 5.89 -11.99
CA GLN A 250 -10.42 6.73 -10.95
C GLN A 250 -11.07 6.59 -9.56
N GLY A 251 -12.25 5.96 -9.47
CA GLY A 251 -13.00 5.89 -8.22
C GLY A 251 -13.32 7.27 -7.65
N HIS A 252 -12.84 7.56 -6.45
CA HIS A 252 -12.97 8.88 -5.81
C HIS A 252 -11.93 9.91 -6.31
N GLY A 253 -11.07 9.56 -7.27
CA GLY A 253 -10.01 10.42 -7.79
C GLY A 253 -8.68 10.23 -7.06
N TYR A 254 -7.89 11.29 -6.92
CA TYR A 254 -6.58 11.25 -6.25
C TYR A 254 -6.55 12.10 -4.98
N LEU A 255 -5.61 11.80 -4.07
CA LEU A 255 -5.45 12.56 -2.83
C LEU A 255 -4.87 13.96 -3.10
N ASP A 256 -5.54 14.96 -2.53
CA ASP A 256 -5.04 16.33 -2.48
C ASP A 256 -5.42 17.01 -1.16
N PHE A 257 -4.45 17.23 -0.30
CA PHE A 257 -4.63 17.83 1.01
C PHE A 257 -4.66 19.36 0.99
N SER A 258 -4.38 20.00 -0.18
CA SER A 258 -4.48 21.45 -0.33
C SER A 258 -5.89 21.93 -0.63
N ALA A 259 -6.76 21.07 -1.11
CA ALA A 259 -8.08 21.43 -1.63
C ALA A 259 -9.08 21.89 -0.55
N LYS A 260 -8.72 21.84 0.74
CA LYS A 260 -9.59 22.16 1.89
C LYS A 260 -8.84 22.94 2.99
N GLY A 261 -8.07 23.93 2.57
CA GLY A 261 -7.53 24.94 3.47
C GLY A 261 -8.52 26.05 3.72
#